data_6459e19683cd316fe0026f3cb760814d
#
_entry.id   6459e19683cd316fe0026f3cb760814d
#
_cell.length_a   1.000
_cell.length_b   1.000
_cell.length_c   1.000
_cell.angle_alpha   90.00
_cell.angle_beta   90.00
_cell.angle_gamma   90.00
#
_symmetry.space_group_name_H-M   'P 1'
#
loop_
_entity.id
_entity.type
_entity.pdbx_description
1 polymer ?
#
loop_
_entity_poly.entity_id
_entity_poly.type
_entity_poly.pdbx_seq_one_letter_code
_entity_poly.pdbx_strand_id
1 'polypeptide(L)'
;MKQTKTTKIALVSILAASSVVLGYFIKIPTPTGILTLLDVGVFFTAFYFGSREGAVVGGLAGFLIDLISGYPQWMFFSLLNHGFQGYFAGFKGKWQWLGLVLATIFMVAGYALASAWMNGWGAAIPEIIPNLLQNIVGMTLGFLLCHSVRKFR
;
A
#
# COMPACT_ATOMS: atom_id res chain seq x y z
N MET A 1 -6.25 21.91 15.96
CA MET A 1 -5.63 21.28 17.14
C MET A 1 -4.35 20.56 16.72
N LYS A 2 -3.20 20.83 17.38
CA LYS A 2 -1.98 20.01 17.16
C LYS A 2 -2.22 18.63 17.77
N GLN A 3 -2.20 17.59 16.93
CA GLN A 3 -2.31 16.22 17.42
C GLN A 3 -1.12 15.86 18.30
N THR A 4 -1.38 15.24 19.45
CA THR A 4 -0.30 14.73 20.32
C THR A 4 0.41 13.55 19.64
N LYS A 5 1.63 13.23 20.07
CA LYS A 5 2.36 12.05 19.58
C LYS A 5 1.54 10.75 19.76
N THR A 6 0.90 10.62 20.93
CA THR A 6 0.04 9.45 21.24
C THR A 6 -1.14 9.33 20.29
N THR A 7 -1.84 10.44 20.00
CA THR A 7 -2.96 10.46 19.05
C THR A 7 -2.51 10.05 17.64
N LYS A 8 -1.33 10.52 17.22
CA LYS A 8 -0.76 10.12 15.91
C LYS A 8 -0.45 8.63 15.84
N ILE A 9 0.19 8.08 16.86
CA ILE A 9 0.49 6.65 16.93
C ILE A 9 -0.80 5.83 16.89
N ALA A 10 -1.80 6.18 17.70
CA ALA A 10 -3.09 5.50 17.72
C ALA A 10 -3.77 5.53 16.34
N LEU A 11 -3.81 6.68 15.66
CA LEU A 11 -4.40 6.81 14.33
C LEU A 11 -3.67 5.97 13.29
N VAL A 12 -2.35 6.00 13.27
CA VAL A 12 -1.53 5.19 12.33
C VAL A 12 -1.75 3.70 12.57
N SER A 13 -1.82 3.26 13.83
CA SER A 13 -2.10 1.87 14.18
C SER A 13 -3.50 1.42 13.72
N ILE A 14 -4.52 2.27 13.94
CA ILE A 14 -5.90 1.99 13.48
C ILE A 14 -5.95 1.92 11.95
N LEU A 15 -5.29 2.84 11.26
CA LEU A 15 -5.27 2.87 9.80
C LEU A 15 -4.52 1.65 9.23
N ALA A 16 -3.41 1.24 9.84
CA ALA A 16 -2.70 0.02 9.44
C ALA A 16 -3.60 -1.22 9.66
N ALA A 17 -4.21 -1.34 10.82
CA ALA A 17 -5.14 -2.45 11.11
C ALA A 17 -6.34 -2.47 10.15
N SER A 18 -6.95 -1.30 9.87
CA SER A 18 -8.06 -1.19 8.92
C SER A 18 -7.63 -1.59 7.49
N SER A 19 -6.42 -1.20 7.07
CA SER A 19 -5.86 -1.61 5.77
C SER A 19 -5.67 -3.12 5.70
N VAL A 20 -5.14 -3.73 6.75
CA VAL A 20 -4.98 -5.20 6.87
C VAL A 20 -6.34 -5.91 6.81
N VAL A 21 -7.32 -5.43 7.58
CA VAL A 21 -8.67 -6.00 7.59
C VAL A 21 -9.29 -5.94 6.19
N LEU A 22 -9.23 -4.78 5.53
CA LEU A 22 -9.75 -4.60 4.18
C LEU A 22 -9.06 -5.54 3.19
N GLY A 23 -7.74 -5.65 3.27
CA GLY A 23 -6.96 -6.55 2.41
C GLY A 23 -7.22 -8.03 2.72
N TYR A 24 -7.46 -8.39 3.97
CA TYR A 24 -7.71 -9.78 4.36
C TYR A 24 -9.07 -10.30 3.86
N PHE A 25 -10.11 -9.48 3.97
CA PHE A 25 -11.46 -9.86 3.51
C PHE A 25 -11.66 -9.74 2.01
N ILE A 26 -10.94 -8.83 1.36
CA ILE A 26 -11.05 -8.61 -0.10
C ILE A 26 -9.69 -8.89 -0.72
N LYS A 27 -9.45 -10.17 -1.02
CA LYS A 27 -8.23 -10.68 -1.63
C LYS A 27 -8.52 -11.68 -2.74
N ILE A 28 -7.67 -11.66 -3.74
CA ILE A 28 -7.70 -12.58 -4.89
C ILE A 28 -6.36 -13.33 -4.89
N PRO A 29 -6.37 -14.66 -4.73
CA PRO A 29 -5.15 -15.45 -4.83
C PRO A 29 -4.52 -15.33 -6.23
N THR A 30 -3.20 -15.23 -6.28
CA THR A 30 -2.40 -15.32 -7.51
C THR A 30 -1.51 -16.57 -7.44
N PRO A 31 -0.85 -16.95 -8.53
CA PRO A 31 0.04 -18.12 -8.51
C PRO A 31 1.18 -18.05 -7.49
N THR A 32 1.62 -16.83 -7.11
CA THR A 32 2.76 -16.64 -6.20
C THR A 32 2.42 -15.93 -4.90
N GLY A 33 1.22 -15.31 -4.79
CA GLY A 33 0.82 -14.53 -3.61
C GLY A 33 -0.66 -14.18 -3.61
N ILE A 34 -0.97 -12.95 -3.24
CA ILE A 34 -2.34 -12.41 -3.17
C ILE A 34 -2.42 -10.97 -3.67
N LEU A 35 -3.50 -10.63 -4.35
CA LEU A 35 -3.91 -9.25 -4.60
C LEU A 35 -4.94 -8.83 -3.56
N THR A 36 -4.86 -7.59 -3.10
CA THR A 36 -5.72 -7.15 -1.98
C THR A 36 -6.21 -5.72 -2.16
N LEU A 37 -7.25 -5.32 -1.40
CA LEU A 37 -7.64 -3.92 -1.27
C LEU A 37 -6.90 -3.16 -0.14
N LEU A 38 -5.82 -3.70 0.37
CA LEU A 38 -4.95 -3.05 1.37
C LEU A 38 -4.49 -1.66 0.93
N ASP A 39 -4.19 -1.48 -0.35
CA ASP A 39 -3.68 -0.25 -0.94
C ASP A 39 -4.62 0.94 -0.76
N VAL A 40 -5.93 0.69 -0.64
CA VAL A 40 -6.93 1.75 -0.37
C VAL A 40 -6.57 2.51 0.91
N GLY A 41 -6.25 1.78 1.99
CA GLY A 41 -5.84 2.38 3.25
C GLY A 41 -4.47 3.05 3.20
N VAL A 42 -3.54 2.47 2.44
CA VAL A 42 -2.20 3.04 2.21
C VAL A 42 -2.31 4.38 1.50
N PHE A 43 -2.99 4.44 0.36
CA PHE A 43 -3.19 5.67 -0.41
C PHE A 43 -4.03 6.70 0.35
N PHE A 44 -5.12 6.27 1.02
CA PHE A 44 -5.89 7.17 1.88
C PHE A 44 -4.99 7.85 2.92
N THR A 45 -4.17 7.08 3.62
CA THR A 45 -3.27 7.59 4.65
C THR A 45 -2.24 8.55 4.07
N ALA A 46 -1.62 8.17 2.94
CA ALA A 46 -0.65 8.99 2.24
C ALA A 46 -1.25 10.33 1.79
N PHE A 47 -2.43 10.32 1.18
CA PHE A 47 -3.09 11.55 0.72
C PHE A 47 -3.55 12.44 1.87
N TYR A 48 -4.03 11.85 2.96
CA TYR A 48 -4.59 12.62 4.07
C TYR A 48 -3.50 13.14 5.01
N PHE A 49 -2.58 12.29 5.45
CA PHE A 49 -1.57 12.60 6.45
C PHE A 49 -0.19 12.92 5.85
N GLY A 50 0.18 12.34 4.72
CA GLY A 50 1.43 12.56 4.01
C GLY A 50 2.36 11.36 3.99
N SER A 51 3.59 11.58 3.49
CA SER A 51 4.56 10.53 3.16
C SER A 51 4.95 9.64 4.33
N ARG A 52 5.20 10.24 5.50
CA ARG A 52 5.69 9.48 6.66
C ARG A 52 4.64 8.50 7.18
N GLU A 53 3.41 8.96 7.36
CA GLU A 53 2.29 8.15 7.83
C GLU A 53 1.89 7.12 6.78
N GLY A 54 1.89 7.50 5.50
CA GLY A 54 1.67 6.57 4.39
C GLY A 54 2.69 5.44 4.35
N ALA A 55 3.97 5.75 4.54
CA ALA A 55 5.04 4.76 4.59
C ALA A 55 4.88 3.77 5.75
N VAL A 56 4.56 4.29 6.95
CA VAL A 56 4.41 3.44 8.14
C VAL A 56 3.18 2.53 8.00
N VAL A 57 2.03 3.08 7.57
CA VAL A 57 0.81 2.29 7.36
C VAL A 57 1.03 1.26 6.26
N GLY A 58 1.61 1.67 5.12
CA GLY A 58 1.88 0.77 4.00
C GLY A 58 2.82 -0.37 4.40
N GLY A 59 3.95 -0.05 5.00
CA GLY A 59 4.93 -1.05 5.42
C GLY A 59 4.36 -2.04 6.45
N LEU A 60 3.73 -1.53 7.52
CA LEU A 60 3.13 -2.39 8.55
C LEU A 60 1.98 -3.25 7.98
N ALA A 61 1.10 -2.65 7.19
CA ALA A 61 -0.02 -3.38 6.63
C ALA A 61 0.45 -4.45 5.63
N GLY A 62 1.40 -4.14 4.74
CA GLY A 62 1.99 -5.11 3.82
C GLY A 62 2.67 -6.26 4.53
N PHE A 63 3.46 -5.97 5.56
CA PHE A 63 4.09 -7.02 6.37
C PHE A 63 3.06 -7.94 7.05
N LEU A 64 2.07 -7.34 7.70
CA LEU A 64 1.07 -8.09 8.47
C LEU A 64 0.14 -8.91 7.60
N ILE A 65 -0.30 -8.38 6.44
CA ILE A 65 -1.24 -9.10 5.56
C ILE A 65 -0.63 -10.40 5.05
N ASP A 66 0.64 -10.38 4.66
CA ASP A 66 1.31 -11.59 4.18
C ASP A 66 1.51 -12.61 5.29
N LEU A 67 1.92 -12.15 6.47
CA LEU A 67 2.10 -13.02 7.63
C LEU A 67 0.80 -13.76 7.99
N ILE A 68 -0.32 -13.04 8.11
CA ILE A 68 -1.61 -13.63 8.51
C ILE A 68 -2.33 -14.36 7.37
N SER A 69 -1.98 -14.07 6.11
CA SER A 69 -2.56 -14.75 4.95
C SER A 69 -1.80 -16.02 4.55
N GLY A 70 -0.71 -16.35 5.25
CA GLY A 70 0.06 -17.57 5.00
C GLY A 70 1.13 -17.42 3.90
N TYR A 71 1.59 -16.21 3.63
CA TYR A 71 2.64 -15.89 2.65
C TYR A 71 3.87 -15.23 3.32
N PRO A 72 4.45 -15.80 4.39
CA PRO A 72 5.51 -15.15 5.16
C PRO A 72 6.77 -14.85 4.33
N GLN A 73 7.00 -15.56 3.22
CA GLN A 73 8.10 -15.31 2.31
C GLN A 73 8.02 -13.94 1.62
N TRP A 74 6.81 -13.35 1.53
CA TRP A 74 6.58 -12.04 0.94
C TRP A 74 6.67 -10.88 1.95
N MET A 75 6.52 -11.13 3.24
CA MET A 75 6.30 -10.11 4.27
C MET A 75 7.33 -8.97 4.26
N PHE A 76 8.62 -9.26 4.02
CA PHE A 76 9.65 -8.22 3.97
C PHE A 76 9.65 -7.45 2.66
N PHE A 77 9.33 -8.11 1.55
CA PHE A 77 9.14 -7.43 0.27
C PHE A 77 7.92 -6.50 0.33
N SER A 78 6.82 -6.96 0.90
CA SER A 78 5.60 -6.17 1.07
C SER A 78 5.79 -5.01 2.04
N LEU A 79 6.56 -5.20 3.11
CA LEU A 79 6.98 -4.10 3.99
C LEU A 79 7.67 -2.98 3.21
N LEU A 80 8.61 -3.33 2.36
CA LEU A 80 9.35 -2.34 1.56
C LEU A 80 8.49 -1.75 0.44
N ASN A 81 7.82 -2.59 -0.35
CA ASN A 81 7.06 -2.14 -1.51
C ASN A 81 5.90 -1.23 -1.10
N HIS A 82 5.05 -1.63 -0.15
CA HIS A 82 3.95 -0.79 0.33
C HIS A 82 4.45 0.38 1.19
N GLY A 83 5.60 0.24 1.86
CA GLY A 83 6.24 1.34 2.56
C GLY A 83 6.68 2.44 1.60
N PHE A 84 7.39 2.11 0.53
CA PHE A 84 7.78 3.07 -0.50
C PHE A 84 6.58 3.60 -1.29
N GLN A 85 5.61 2.74 -1.64
CA GLN A 85 4.36 3.16 -2.25
C GLN A 85 3.69 4.27 -1.43
N GLY A 86 3.47 4.04 -0.13
CA GLY A 86 2.85 5.02 0.76
C GLY A 86 3.70 6.27 0.96
N TYR A 87 5.02 6.14 1.00
CA TYR A 87 5.93 7.28 1.09
C TYR A 87 5.80 8.21 -0.12
N PHE A 88 5.94 7.67 -1.32
CA PHE A 88 5.87 8.46 -2.54
C PHE A 88 4.47 9.00 -2.81
N ALA A 89 3.42 8.20 -2.58
CA ALA A 89 2.03 8.64 -2.73
C ALA A 89 1.69 9.85 -1.83
N GLY A 90 2.40 10.02 -0.71
CA GLY A 90 2.23 11.13 0.20
C GLY A 90 2.87 12.46 -0.23
N PHE A 91 3.54 12.52 -1.39
CA PHE A 91 4.08 13.76 -1.93
C PHE A 91 2.95 14.75 -2.21
N LYS A 92 3.23 16.06 -2.05
CA LYS A 92 2.22 17.12 -2.15
C LYS A 92 2.64 18.22 -3.13
N GLY A 93 1.65 19.02 -3.53
CA GLY A 93 1.86 20.13 -4.45
C GLY A 93 2.36 19.67 -5.81
N LYS A 94 3.32 20.38 -6.38
CA LYS A 94 3.87 20.09 -7.72
C LYS A 94 4.55 18.72 -7.86
N TRP A 95 4.93 18.09 -6.76
CA TRP A 95 5.59 16.80 -6.74
C TRP A 95 4.61 15.61 -6.62
N GLN A 96 3.32 15.87 -6.46
CA GLN A 96 2.32 14.82 -6.24
C GLN A 96 2.25 13.83 -7.39
N TRP A 97 2.23 14.31 -8.64
CA TRP A 97 2.19 13.43 -9.81
C TRP A 97 3.43 12.52 -9.90
N LEU A 98 4.62 13.09 -9.63
CA LEU A 98 5.86 12.31 -9.59
C LEU A 98 5.80 11.24 -8.48
N GLY A 99 5.28 11.61 -7.32
CA GLY A 99 5.08 10.68 -6.21
C GLY A 99 4.18 9.50 -6.59
N LEU A 100 3.07 9.75 -7.30
CA LEU A 100 2.17 8.68 -7.76
C LEU A 100 2.83 7.76 -8.80
N VAL A 101 3.60 8.31 -9.72
CA VAL A 101 4.40 7.53 -10.69
C VAL A 101 5.42 6.67 -9.96
N LEU A 102 6.18 7.23 -9.04
CA LEU A 102 7.15 6.47 -8.24
C LEU A 102 6.49 5.41 -7.39
N ALA A 103 5.36 5.71 -6.73
CA ALA A 103 4.59 4.73 -5.96
C ALA A 103 4.19 3.53 -6.82
N THR A 104 3.72 3.78 -8.05
CA THR A 104 3.34 2.73 -9.01
C THR A 104 4.56 1.92 -9.45
N ILE A 105 5.69 2.58 -9.77
CA ILE A 105 6.92 1.91 -10.18
C ILE A 105 7.42 0.99 -9.07
N PHE A 106 7.53 1.49 -7.84
CA PHE A 106 7.98 0.67 -6.70
C PHE A 106 7.06 -0.51 -6.44
N MET A 107 5.75 -0.32 -6.52
CA MET A 107 4.79 -1.39 -6.34
C MET A 107 4.94 -2.48 -7.43
N VAL A 108 4.89 -2.10 -8.70
CA VAL A 108 4.90 -3.05 -9.81
C VAL A 108 6.27 -3.68 -10.02
N ALA A 109 7.33 -2.87 -10.12
CA ALA A 109 8.69 -3.35 -10.34
C ALA A 109 9.24 -4.09 -9.11
N GLY A 110 8.95 -3.61 -7.90
CA GLY A 110 9.40 -4.24 -6.67
C GLY A 110 8.85 -5.66 -6.52
N TYR A 111 7.57 -5.87 -6.76
CA TYR A 111 6.99 -7.22 -6.74
C TYR A 111 7.46 -8.08 -7.91
N ALA A 112 7.58 -7.53 -9.12
CA ALA A 112 8.11 -8.27 -10.27
C ALA A 112 9.55 -8.75 -10.01
N LEU A 113 10.42 -7.91 -9.48
CA LEU A 113 11.80 -8.25 -9.14
C LEU A 113 11.88 -9.28 -8.01
N ALA A 114 11.06 -9.13 -6.96
CA ALA A 114 10.99 -10.08 -5.87
C ALA A 114 10.50 -11.46 -6.36
N SER A 115 9.45 -11.48 -7.19
CA SER A 115 8.94 -12.71 -7.80
C SER A 115 9.97 -13.36 -8.74
N ALA A 116 10.66 -12.56 -9.55
CA ALA A 116 11.72 -13.06 -10.42
C ALA A 116 12.88 -13.68 -9.62
N TRP A 117 13.24 -13.07 -8.49
CA TRP A 117 14.29 -13.60 -7.62
C TRP A 117 13.87 -14.91 -6.91
N MET A 118 12.63 -15.01 -6.45
CA MET A 118 12.16 -16.20 -5.73
C MET A 118 11.71 -17.34 -6.65
N ASN A 119 11.06 -17.00 -7.77
CA ASN A 119 10.30 -17.96 -8.58
C ASN A 119 10.70 -17.93 -10.07
N GLY A 120 11.60 -17.03 -10.47
CA GLY A 120 12.00 -16.83 -11.86
C GLY A 120 11.08 -15.90 -12.66
N TRP A 121 11.55 -15.46 -13.83
CA TRP A 121 10.84 -14.51 -14.69
C TRP A 121 9.50 -15.03 -15.22
N GLY A 122 9.36 -16.35 -15.39
CA GLY A 122 8.11 -16.96 -15.81
C GLY A 122 6.96 -16.70 -14.83
N ALA A 123 7.25 -16.59 -13.53
CA ALA A 123 6.27 -16.25 -12.49
C ALA A 123 6.11 -14.73 -12.33
N ALA A 124 7.17 -13.95 -12.55
CA ALA A 124 7.16 -12.50 -12.36
C ALA A 124 6.32 -11.74 -13.39
N ILE A 125 6.41 -12.13 -14.67
CA ILE A 125 5.73 -11.44 -15.77
C ILE A 125 4.21 -11.44 -15.60
N PRO A 126 3.53 -12.55 -15.27
CA PRO A 126 2.09 -12.57 -15.01
C PRO A 126 1.63 -11.67 -13.86
N GLU A 127 2.50 -11.36 -12.90
CA GLU A 127 2.17 -10.52 -11.73
C GLU A 127 2.16 -9.02 -12.03
N ILE A 128 2.74 -8.58 -13.16
CA ILE A 128 2.86 -7.15 -13.50
C ILE A 128 1.49 -6.49 -13.63
N ILE A 129 0.61 -7.05 -14.45
CA ILE A 129 -0.73 -6.47 -14.68
C ILE A 129 -1.60 -6.49 -13.41
N PRO A 130 -1.71 -7.62 -12.67
CA PRO A 130 -2.40 -7.65 -11.41
C PRO A 130 -1.93 -6.59 -10.40
N ASN A 131 -0.62 -6.47 -10.17
CA ASN A 131 -0.07 -5.46 -9.25
C ASN A 131 -0.34 -4.02 -9.72
N LEU A 132 -0.29 -3.77 -11.03
CA LEU A 132 -0.66 -2.48 -11.60
C LEU A 132 -2.13 -2.15 -11.34
N LEU A 133 -3.02 -3.11 -11.56
CA LEU A 133 -4.48 -2.94 -11.30
C LEU A 133 -4.75 -2.71 -9.81
N GLN A 134 -4.13 -3.50 -8.94
CA GLN A 134 -4.22 -3.30 -7.48
C GLN A 134 -3.83 -1.87 -7.09
N ASN A 135 -2.69 -1.40 -7.60
CA ASN A 135 -2.20 -0.05 -7.32
C ASN A 135 -3.16 1.04 -7.83
N ILE A 136 -3.70 0.92 -9.05
CA ILE A 136 -4.65 1.88 -9.63
C ILE A 136 -5.96 1.90 -8.84
N VAL A 137 -6.51 0.75 -8.51
CA VAL A 137 -7.75 0.64 -7.72
C VAL A 137 -7.54 1.22 -6.33
N GLY A 138 -6.45 0.86 -5.65
CA GLY A 138 -6.09 1.39 -4.33
C GLY A 138 -5.94 2.91 -4.35
N MET A 139 -5.23 3.45 -5.35
CA MET A 139 -5.04 4.89 -5.55
C MET A 139 -6.38 5.61 -5.75
N THR A 140 -7.23 5.09 -6.64
CA THR A 140 -8.51 5.71 -6.97
C THR A 140 -9.45 5.72 -5.77
N LEU A 141 -9.65 4.58 -5.12
CA LEU A 141 -10.52 4.47 -3.95
C LEU A 141 -9.97 5.24 -2.74
N GLY A 142 -8.65 5.21 -2.52
CA GLY A 142 -7.99 5.98 -1.47
C GLY A 142 -8.14 7.49 -1.68
N PHE A 143 -8.06 7.96 -2.92
CA PHE A 143 -8.31 9.36 -3.27
C PHE A 143 -9.77 9.77 -3.01
N LEU A 144 -10.73 8.95 -3.47
CA LEU A 144 -12.16 9.20 -3.26
C LEU A 144 -12.52 9.27 -1.78
N LEU A 145 -12.00 8.34 -0.97
CA LEU A 145 -12.18 8.35 0.49
C LEU A 145 -11.58 9.60 1.11
N CYS A 146 -10.36 9.96 0.72
CA CYS A 146 -9.70 11.17 1.23
C CYS A 146 -10.51 12.43 0.89
N HIS A 147 -11.02 12.53 -0.32
CA HIS A 147 -11.86 13.66 -0.76
C HIS A 147 -13.16 13.72 0.05
N SER A 148 -13.83 12.59 0.23
CA SER A 148 -15.08 12.50 1.01
C SER A 148 -14.88 12.94 2.44
N VAL A 149 -13.87 12.41 3.13
CA VAL A 149 -13.58 12.78 4.54
C VAL A 149 -13.26 14.28 4.68
N ARG A 150 -12.56 14.87 3.70
CA ARG A 150 -12.26 16.32 3.73
C ARG A 150 -13.49 17.19 3.54
N LYS A 151 -14.48 16.74 2.79
CA LYS A 151 -15.72 17.48 2.54
C LYS A 151 -16.59 17.60 3.78
N PHE A 152 -16.53 16.63 4.70
CA PHE A 152 -17.32 16.61 5.94
C PHE A 152 -16.59 17.24 7.14
N ARG A 153 -15.46 17.89 6.94
CA ARG A 153 -14.67 18.55 7.98
C ARG A 153 -14.64 20.06 7.80
#